data_7b9b8d853580214892b4b5e726357411
#
_entry.id   7b9b8d853580214892b4b5e726357411
#
_cell.length_a   1.000
_cell.length_b   1.000
_cell.length_c   1.000
_cell.angle_alpha   90.00
_cell.angle_beta   90.00
_cell.angle_gamma   90.00
#
_symmetry.space_group_name_H-M   'P 1'
#
loop_
_entity.id
_entity.type
_entity.pdbx_description
1 polymer ?
#
loop_
_entity_poly.entity_id
_entity_poly.type
_entity_poly.pdbx_seq_one_letter_code
_entity_poly.pdbx_strand_id
1 'polypeptide(L)'
;MHIPENYLSPSTCAVMAAAMVSVWTYSVKKVKEEIPKVKMPLLGIGAAFSFLGMMFNIPLPGGTTGHAVGGTLIAILTGSPSAGCIAVTIALLIQALLFGDGGILAFGAN
;
A
#
# COMPACT_ATOMS: atom_id res chain seq x y z
N MET A 1 0.99 10.94 -0.12
CA MET A 1 2.28 11.32 0.48
C MET A 1 2.77 10.19 1.34
N HIS A 2 4.00 9.77 1.14
CA HIS A 2 4.61 8.64 1.85
C HIS A 2 5.85 9.11 2.57
N ILE A 3 6.35 8.30 3.51
CA ILE A 3 7.58 8.62 4.23
C ILE A 3 8.74 8.55 3.25
N PRO A 4 9.46 9.65 3.02
CA PRO A 4 10.61 9.65 2.10
C PRO A 4 11.80 8.86 2.66
N GLU A 5 12.75 8.58 1.77
CA GLU A 5 14.01 7.94 2.15
C GLU A 5 14.76 8.80 3.19
N ASN A 6 15.42 8.15 4.12
CA ASN A 6 16.23 8.77 5.18
C ASN A 6 15.45 9.53 6.26
N TYR A 7 14.13 9.49 6.26
CA TYR A 7 13.33 10.10 7.35
C TYR A 7 13.23 9.20 8.58
N LEU A 8 13.34 7.89 8.40
CA LEU A 8 13.34 6.92 9.48
C LEU A 8 14.74 6.33 9.65
N SER A 9 15.08 5.98 10.90
CA SER A 9 16.34 5.30 11.18
C SER A 9 16.36 3.92 10.51
N PRO A 10 17.54 3.39 10.12
CA PRO A 10 17.62 2.04 9.55
C PRO A 10 17.04 0.97 10.46
N SER A 11 17.20 1.08 11.78
CA SER A 11 16.62 0.14 12.73
C SER A 11 15.10 0.16 12.72
N THR A 12 14.48 1.35 12.66
CA THR A 12 13.03 1.49 12.54
C THR A 12 12.53 0.89 11.24
N CYS A 13 13.20 1.16 10.13
CA CYS A 13 12.87 0.58 8.83
C CYS A 13 12.94 -0.95 8.86
N ALA A 14 13.98 -1.51 9.50
CA ALA A 14 14.16 -2.96 9.62
C ALA A 14 13.03 -3.60 10.44
N VAL A 15 12.66 -3.00 11.57
CA VAL A 15 11.56 -3.49 12.42
C VAL A 15 10.24 -3.46 11.69
N MET A 16 9.93 -2.36 11.01
CA MET A 16 8.68 -2.23 10.26
C MET A 16 8.63 -3.18 9.07
N ALA A 17 9.75 -3.37 8.37
CA ALA A 17 9.83 -4.33 7.26
C ALA A 17 9.63 -5.77 7.76
N ALA A 18 10.24 -6.14 8.89
CA ALA A 18 10.07 -7.47 9.48
C ALA A 18 8.61 -7.72 9.88
N ALA A 19 7.95 -6.74 10.49
CA ALA A 19 6.54 -6.83 10.84
C ALA A 19 5.67 -7.02 9.58
N MET A 20 5.95 -6.25 8.54
CA MET A 20 5.18 -6.32 7.29
C MET A 20 5.40 -7.61 6.51
N VAL A 21 6.56 -8.22 6.57
CA VAL A 21 6.80 -9.55 5.97
C VAL A 21 5.80 -10.57 6.52
N SER A 22 5.58 -10.57 7.82
CA SER A 22 4.57 -11.43 8.45
C SER A 22 3.16 -11.12 7.95
N VAL A 23 2.80 -9.84 7.89
CA VAL A 23 1.49 -9.39 7.42
C VAL A 23 1.29 -9.75 5.96
N TRP A 24 2.28 -9.54 5.10
CA TRP A 24 2.20 -9.88 3.67
C TRP A 24 2.03 -11.38 3.46
N THR A 25 2.78 -12.20 4.18
CA THR A 25 2.66 -13.65 4.10
C THR A 25 1.24 -14.10 4.44
N TYR A 26 0.70 -13.59 5.54
CA TYR A 26 -0.68 -13.87 5.95
C TYR A 26 -1.68 -13.38 4.90
N SER A 27 -1.51 -12.17 4.41
CA SER A 27 -2.42 -11.54 3.44
C SER A 27 -2.46 -12.29 2.11
N VAL A 28 -1.31 -12.73 1.61
CA VAL A 28 -1.24 -13.53 0.38
C VAL A 28 -1.97 -14.86 0.55
N LYS A 29 -1.78 -15.53 1.68
CA LYS A 29 -2.53 -16.76 2.01
C LYS A 29 -4.03 -16.53 2.01
N LYS A 30 -4.48 -15.48 2.68
CA LYS A 30 -5.90 -15.14 2.79
C LYS A 30 -6.51 -14.77 1.45
N VAL A 31 -5.80 -14.01 0.63
CA VAL A 31 -6.27 -13.66 -0.71
C VAL A 31 -6.46 -14.91 -1.57
N LYS A 32 -5.54 -15.85 -1.51
CA LYS A 32 -5.66 -17.11 -2.24
C LYS A 32 -6.87 -17.93 -1.80
N GLU A 33 -7.24 -17.87 -0.52
CA GLU A 33 -8.39 -18.58 0.03
C GLU A 33 -9.71 -17.87 -0.23
N GLU A 34 -9.73 -16.54 -0.07
CA GLU A 34 -10.96 -15.73 -0.07
C GLU A 34 -11.35 -15.20 -1.45
N ILE A 35 -10.38 -14.96 -2.33
CA ILE A 35 -10.62 -14.36 -3.64
C ILE A 35 -10.50 -15.43 -4.73
N PRO A 36 -11.59 -15.74 -5.47
CA PRO A 36 -11.52 -16.66 -6.60
C PRO A 36 -10.58 -16.13 -7.69
N LYS A 37 -9.91 -17.02 -8.41
CA LYS A 37 -9.00 -16.64 -9.51
C LYS A 37 -9.68 -15.77 -10.57
N VAL A 38 -10.96 -16.00 -10.82
CA VAL A 38 -11.77 -15.19 -11.76
C VAL A 38 -11.87 -13.73 -11.33
N LYS A 39 -11.79 -13.45 -10.01
CA LYS A 39 -11.88 -12.10 -9.45
C LYS A 39 -10.52 -11.45 -9.18
N MET A 40 -9.42 -12.14 -9.44
CA MET A 40 -8.07 -11.57 -9.26
C MET A 40 -7.84 -10.28 -10.08
N PRO A 41 -8.35 -10.14 -11.31
CA PRO A 41 -8.24 -8.88 -12.04
C PRO A 41 -8.85 -7.68 -11.31
N LEU A 42 -9.89 -7.87 -10.49
CA LEU A 42 -10.44 -6.80 -9.66
C LEU A 42 -9.42 -6.26 -8.65
N LEU A 43 -8.56 -7.12 -8.14
CA LEU A 43 -7.49 -6.72 -7.24
C LEU A 43 -6.48 -5.81 -7.96
N GLY A 44 -6.13 -6.15 -9.19
CA GLY A 44 -5.26 -5.32 -10.03
C GLY A 44 -5.89 -3.97 -10.35
N ILE A 45 -7.18 -3.94 -10.66
CA ILE A 45 -7.93 -2.70 -10.88
C ILE A 45 -7.95 -1.87 -9.59
N GLY A 46 -8.17 -2.50 -8.45
CA GLY A 46 -8.12 -1.84 -7.15
C GLY A 46 -6.75 -1.24 -6.85
N ALA A 47 -5.69 -1.96 -7.14
CA ALA A 47 -4.32 -1.45 -6.98
C ALA A 47 -4.06 -0.23 -7.89
N ALA A 48 -4.51 -0.28 -9.14
CA ALA A 48 -4.39 0.84 -10.07
C ALA A 48 -5.21 2.05 -9.59
N PHE A 49 -6.40 1.82 -9.09
CA PHE A 49 -7.24 2.88 -8.53
C PHE A 49 -6.57 3.53 -7.32
N SER A 50 -6.05 2.73 -6.40
CA SER A 50 -5.31 3.26 -5.24
C SER A 50 -4.09 4.05 -5.66
N PHE A 51 -3.33 3.55 -6.63
CA PHE A 51 -2.17 4.24 -7.19
C PHE A 51 -2.56 5.63 -7.69
N LEU A 52 -3.59 5.72 -8.52
CA LEU A 52 -4.06 7.00 -9.06
C LEU A 52 -4.58 7.92 -7.95
N GLY A 53 -5.36 7.37 -7.01
CA GLY A 53 -5.89 8.14 -5.88
C GLY A 53 -4.78 8.74 -5.03
N MET A 54 -3.71 8.01 -4.80
CA MET A 54 -2.57 8.49 -4.02
C MET A 54 -1.69 9.51 -4.76
N MET A 55 -1.81 9.62 -6.08
CA MET A 55 -1.10 10.63 -6.88
C MET A 55 -1.75 12.01 -6.81
N PHE A 56 -3.02 12.10 -6.44
CA PHE A 56 -3.72 13.36 -6.28
C PHE A 56 -3.57 13.88 -4.85
N ASN A 57 -2.60 14.76 -4.66
CA ASN A 57 -2.33 15.37 -3.36
C ASN A 57 -3.15 16.64 -3.20
N ILE A 58 -3.86 16.75 -2.07
CA ILE A 58 -4.66 17.91 -1.73
C ILE A 58 -3.87 18.73 -0.72
N PRO A 59 -3.61 20.03 -1.00
CA PRO A 59 -2.92 20.89 -0.04
C PRO A 59 -3.77 21.08 1.23
N LEU A 60 -3.14 20.93 2.37
CA LEU A 60 -3.77 21.12 3.68
C LEU A 60 -3.15 22.32 4.39
N PRO A 61 -3.89 22.96 5.34
CA PRO A 61 -3.31 24.02 6.16
C PRO A 61 -2.05 23.57 6.89
N GLY A 62 -1.07 24.45 7.00
CA GLY A 62 0.21 24.13 7.67
C GLY A 62 1.31 23.62 6.72
N GLY A 63 1.10 23.69 5.41
CA GLY A 63 2.12 23.31 4.42
C GLY A 63 2.26 21.81 4.18
N THR A 64 1.28 21.04 4.59
CA THR A 64 1.23 19.58 4.34
C THR A 64 0.24 19.27 3.22
N THR A 65 0.21 18.00 2.81
CA THR A 65 -0.73 17.49 1.82
C THR A 65 -1.36 16.19 2.30
N GLY A 66 -2.52 15.88 1.75
CA GLY A 66 -3.20 14.62 2.03
C GLY A 66 -3.73 14.00 0.74
N HIS A 67 -4.00 12.70 0.76
CA HIS A 67 -4.57 11.98 -0.38
C HIS A 67 -5.40 10.79 0.09
N ALA A 68 -6.28 10.33 -0.78
CA ALA A 68 -7.01 9.08 -0.54
C ALA A 68 -6.08 7.88 -0.76
N VAL A 69 -6.26 6.83 0.03
CA VAL A 69 -5.45 5.60 -0.10
C VAL A 69 -6.21 4.49 -0.82
N GLY A 70 -7.47 4.29 -0.51
CA GLY A 70 -8.32 3.31 -1.19
C GLY A 70 -8.27 1.89 -0.63
N GLY A 71 -7.36 1.58 0.30
CA GLY A 71 -7.26 0.24 0.87
C GLY A 71 -8.52 -0.22 1.57
N THR A 72 -9.14 0.64 2.35
CA THR A 72 -10.41 0.33 3.03
C THR A 72 -11.54 0.11 2.03
N LEU A 73 -11.61 0.92 0.98
CA LEU A 73 -12.61 0.76 -0.06
C LEU A 73 -12.48 -0.60 -0.75
N ILE A 74 -11.26 -0.99 -1.11
CA ILE A 74 -10.99 -2.30 -1.72
C ILE A 74 -11.37 -3.43 -0.76
N ALA A 75 -11.04 -3.30 0.51
CA ALA A 75 -11.39 -4.29 1.53
C ALA A 75 -12.91 -4.47 1.63
N ILE A 76 -13.66 -3.38 1.60
CA ILE A 76 -15.13 -3.43 1.64
C ILE A 76 -15.70 -4.06 0.37
N LEU A 77 -15.22 -3.64 -0.80
CA LEU A 77 -15.74 -4.13 -2.08
C LEU A 77 -15.43 -5.61 -2.33
N THR A 78 -14.29 -6.08 -1.88
CA THR A 78 -13.89 -7.49 -2.02
C THR A 78 -14.32 -8.36 -0.86
N GLY A 79 -14.70 -7.75 0.26
CA GLY A 79 -15.00 -8.48 1.50
C GLY A 79 -13.75 -9.04 2.18
N SER A 80 -12.55 -8.59 1.80
CA SER A 80 -11.29 -9.10 2.34
C SER A 80 -10.32 -7.96 2.69
N PRO A 81 -10.03 -7.74 3.97
CA PRO A 81 -9.00 -6.78 4.39
C PRO A 81 -7.61 -7.12 3.82
N SER A 82 -7.32 -8.40 3.67
CA SER A 82 -6.07 -8.88 3.07
C SER A 82 -5.94 -8.45 1.61
N ALA A 83 -7.05 -8.46 0.86
CA ALA A 83 -7.06 -7.96 -0.52
C ALA A 83 -6.74 -6.47 -0.58
N GLY A 84 -7.30 -5.67 0.32
CA GLY A 84 -6.98 -4.25 0.44
C GLY A 84 -5.50 -4.02 0.74
N CYS A 85 -4.95 -4.78 1.68
CA CYS A 85 -3.54 -4.71 2.04
C CYS A 85 -2.62 -5.02 0.83
N ILE A 86 -2.90 -6.09 0.11
CA ILE A 86 -2.10 -6.48 -1.07
C ILE A 86 -2.21 -5.44 -2.18
N ALA A 87 -3.40 -4.93 -2.45
CA ALA A 87 -3.61 -3.93 -3.50
C ALA A 87 -2.82 -2.64 -3.21
N VAL A 88 -2.89 -2.14 -1.97
CA VAL A 88 -2.14 -0.96 -1.55
C VAL A 88 -0.63 -1.22 -1.57
N THR A 89 -0.20 -2.40 -1.14
CA THR A 89 1.22 -2.80 -1.18
C THR A 89 1.76 -2.74 -2.60
N ILE A 90 1.03 -3.26 -3.58
CA ILE A 90 1.42 -3.21 -4.99
C ILE A 90 1.54 -1.75 -5.47
N ALA A 91 0.55 -0.92 -5.14
CA ALA A 91 0.55 0.49 -5.52
C ALA A 91 1.76 1.23 -4.92
N LEU A 92 2.02 1.02 -3.63
CA LEU A 92 3.16 1.63 -2.93
C LEU A 92 4.51 1.16 -3.50
N LEU A 93 4.61 -0.11 -3.86
CA LEU A 93 5.83 -0.66 -4.45
C LEU A 93 6.15 0.00 -5.79
N ILE A 94 5.15 0.13 -6.64
CA ILE A 94 5.31 0.79 -7.95
C ILE A 94 5.70 2.26 -7.75
N GLN A 95 5.05 2.95 -6.83
CA GLN A 95 5.37 4.35 -6.54
C GLN A 95 6.80 4.53 -6.03
N ALA A 96 7.26 3.66 -5.13
CA ALA A 96 8.61 3.74 -4.60
C ALA A 96 9.68 3.41 -5.64
N LEU A 97 9.46 2.38 -6.46
CA LEU A 97 10.46 1.90 -7.43
C LEU A 97 10.52 2.72 -8.71
N LEU A 98 9.36 3.11 -9.26
CA LEU A 98 9.30 3.76 -10.58
C LEU A 98 9.16 5.27 -10.51
N PHE A 99 8.54 5.81 -9.46
CA PHE A 99 8.24 7.23 -9.35
C PHE A 99 9.03 7.93 -8.24
N GLY A 100 9.77 7.17 -7.43
CA GLY A 100 10.49 7.73 -6.30
C GLY A 100 9.58 8.36 -5.24
N ASP A 101 8.31 8.01 -5.23
CA ASP A 101 7.33 8.50 -4.26
C ASP A 101 7.26 7.54 -3.07
N GLY A 102 7.89 7.93 -2.00
CA GLY A 102 8.11 7.09 -0.83
C GLY A 102 9.47 6.40 -0.85
N GLY A 103 10.06 6.21 0.32
CA GLY A 103 11.36 5.58 0.47
C GLY A 103 11.30 4.05 0.31
N ILE A 104 12.30 3.48 -0.35
CA ILE A 104 12.41 2.02 -0.49
C ILE A 104 12.65 1.38 0.87
N LEU A 105 13.53 1.95 1.68
CA LEU A 105 13.79 1.45 3.03
C LEU A 105 12.59 1.66 3.96
N ALA A 106 11.81 2.71 3.76
CA ALA A 106 10.62 3.01 4.53
C ALA A 106 9.36 2.29 4.00
N PHE A 107 9.49 1.40 3.03
CA PHE A 107 8.36 0.71 2.39
C PHE A 107 7.48 -0.04 3.38
N GLY A 108 8.09 -0.72 4.35
CA GLY A 108 7.33 -1.44 5.37
C GLY A 108 6.55 -0.50 6.30
N ALA A 109 7.04 0.71 6.55
CA ALA A 109 6.36 1.70 7.38
C ALA A 109 5.21 2.38 6.63
N ASN A 110 5.35 2.59 5.32
CA ASN A 110 4.30 3.16 4.49
C ASN A 110 3.14 2.20 4.29
#